data_4598fa5dc22b3177e1a8b5b13d2f17c6
#
_entry.id   4598fa5dc22b3177e1a8b5b13d2f17c6
#
_cell.length_a   1.000
_cell.length_b   1.000
_cell.length_c   1.000
_cell.angle_alpha   90.00
_cell.angle_beta   90.00
_cell.angle_gamma   90.00
#
_symmetry.space_group_name_H-M   'P 1'
#
loop_
_entity.id
_entity.type
_entity.pdbx_description
1 polymer ?
#
loop_
_entity_poly.entity_id
_entity_poly.type
_entity_poly.pdbx_seq_one_letter_code
_entity_poly.pdbx_strand_id
1 'polypeptide(L)'
;EEQMLLEKMYHYLAKQTQNIYNVQQIFNNYYTQEVSFRDEKSYRRFVSADNYSIKRLADHFSFQSSFFRHALRLAIVTVIGYLIGDAFKVQNPHWILFTVYVIMRPGYGLTLKRSKDRALGTLIGAGFAFALVYICQFVLHLDHEIYKYIYGLTILMSMPFGYGLLQENFSMSAIFLTLYIVLAYALFVPDAMSVVQYRVVDTLIAFALSVSANYLLFPSWEHKNYNLLIVKSLR
;
A
#
# COMPACT_ATOMS: atom_id res chain seq x y z
N GLU A 1 -41.12 6.26 24.40
CA GLU A 1 -39.92 6.13 23.58
C GLU A 1 -38.71 6.92 24.15
N GLU A 2 -38.90 8.19 24.53
CA GLU A 2 -37.79 9.02 25.08
C GLU A 2 -37.27 8.45 26.41
N GLN A 3 -38.07 7.95 27.31
CA GLN A 3 -37.62 7.34 28.57
C GLN A 3 -36.78 6.08 28.34
N MET A 4 -37.12 5.26 27.37
CA MET A 4 -36.37 4.05 26.99
C MET A 4 -35.02 4.40 26.34
N LEU A 5 -34.94 5.49 25.57
CA LEU A 5 -33.73 6.02 25.01
C LEU A 5 -32.78 6.57 26.09
N LEU A 6 -33.32 7.32 27.05
CA LEU A 6 -32.58 7.85 28.20
C LEU A 6 -31.97 6.74 29.04
N GLU A 7 -32.76 5.67 29.31
CA GLU A 7 -32.28 4.51 30.07
C GLU A 7 -31.15 3.75 29.35
N LYS A 8 -31.28 3.56 28.04
CA LYS A 8 -30.18 2.98 27.22
C LYS A 8 -28.95 3.82 27.22
N MET A 9 -29.08 5.15 27.09
CA MET A 9 -27.93 6.08 27.16
C MET A 9 -27.30 6.04 28.55
N TYR A 10 -28.05 6.02 29.61
CA TYR A 10 -27.54 5.91 30.98
C TYR A 10 -26.74 4.61 31.18
N HIS A 11 -27.30 3.47 30.76
CA HIS A 11 -26.61 2.18 30.81
C HIS A 11 -25.31 2.17 29.98
N TYR A 12 -25.34 2.79 28.80
CA TYR A 12 -24.14 2.91 27.97
C TYR A 12 -23.06 3.75 28.65
N LEU A 13 -23.42 4.93 29.17
CA LEU A 13 -22.48 5.80 29.89
C LEU A 13 -21.94 5.15 31.15
N ALA A 14 -22.76 4.47 31.91
CA ALA A 14 -22.33 3.72 33.11
C ALA A 14 -21.31 2.64 32.75
N LYS A 15 -21.53 1.91 31.64
CA LYS A 15 -20.58 0.91 31.14
C LYS A 15 -19.26 1.53 30.70
N GLN A 16 -19.30 2.68 30.03
CA GLN A 16 -18.09 3.39 29.62
C GLN A 16 -17.27 3.91 30.83
N THR A 17 -17.96 4.44 31.83
CA THR A 17 -17.33 4.88 33.10
C THR A 17 -16.67 3.71 33.82
N GLN A 18 -17.32 2.55 33.86
CA GLN A 18 -16.72 1.34 34.43
C GLN A 18 -15.49 0.87 33.65
N ASN A 19 -15.51 0.94 32.32
CA ASN A 19 -14.36 0.59 31.52
C ASN A 19 -13.18 1.53 31.77
N ILE A 20 -13.44 2.84 31.88
CA ILE A 20 -12.40 3.84 32.21
C ILE A 20 -11.80 3.56 33.60
N TYR A 21 -12.64 3.25 34.58
CA TYR A 21 -12.19 2.88 35.92
C TYR A 21 -11.33 1.61 35.92
N ASN A 22 -11.71 0.59 35.15
CA ASN A 22 -10.92 -0.63 35.01
C ASN A 22 -9.56 -0.36 34.35
N VAL A 23 -9.52 0.49 33.31
CA VAL A 23 -8.26 0.93 32.68
C VAL A 23 -7.39 1.69 33.68
N GLN A 24 -7.97 2.58 34.48
CA GLN A 24 -7.24 3.33 35.49
C GLN A 24 -6.69 2.40 36.60
N GLN A 25 -7.44 1.38 37.01
CA GLN A 25 -6.95 0.35 37.95
C GLN A 25 -5.78 -0.45 37.35
N ILE A 26 -5.84 -0.80 36.06
CA ILE A 26 -4.75 -1.51 35.39
C ILE A 26 -3.50 -0.64 35.37
N PHE A 27 -3.62 0.65 35.05
CA PHE A 27 -2.49 1.58 35.09
C PHE A 27 -1.92 1.78 36.50
N ASN A 28 -2.77 1.96 37.51
CA ASN A 28 -2.31 2.11 38.91
C ASN A 28 -1.62 0.83 39.42
N ASN A 29 -2.16 -0.34 39.09
CA ASN A 29 -1.53 -1.62 39.44
C ASN A 29 -0.20 -1.84 38.68
N TYR A 30 -0.07 -1.29 37.48
CA TYR A 30 1.17 -1.34 36.69
C TYR A 30 2.29 -0.50 37.31
N TYR A 31 1.95 0.64 37.94
CA TYR A 31 2.93 1.51 38.62
C TYR A 31 3.25 1.06 40.04
N THR A 32 2.38 0.31 40.69
CA THR A 32 2.57 -0.10 42.11
C THR A 32 3.16 -1.52 42.27
N GLN A 33 3.05 -2.35 41.25
CA GLN A 33 3.79 -3.62 41.21
C GLN A 33 5.07 -3.38 40.39
N GLU A 34 6.24 -3.54 41.02
CA GLU A 34 7.43 -3.93 40.28
C GLU A 34 7.05 -5.15 39.44
N VAL A 35 6.76 -4.93 38.18
CA VAL A 35 6.43 -5.99 37.25
C VAL A 35 7.68 -6.87 37.17
N SER A 36 7.69 -7.90 37.97
CA SER A 36 8.62 -9.00 37.80
C SER A 36 8.36 -9.56 36.39
N PHE A 37 9.12 -9.08 35.41
CA PHE A 37 9.14 -9.57 34.03
C PHE A 37 9.55 -11.05 33.92
N ARG A 38 9.49 -11.78 35.01
CA ARG A 38 9.93 -13.16 35.17
C ARG A 38 8.83 -14.22 34.96
N ASP A 39 7.63 -13.83 34.57
CA ASP A 39 6.62 -14.83 34.25
C ASP A 39 6.70 -15.23 32.78
N GLU A 40 7.61 -16.15 32.51
CA GLU A 40 7.87 -16.77 31.19
C GLU A 40 6.60 -17.35 30.54
N LYS A 41 5.57 -17.67 31.35
CA LYS A 41 4.26 -18.12 30.86
C LYS A 41 3.43 -16.98 30.26
N SER A 42 3.56 -15.76 30.75
CA SER A 42 2.89 -14.59 30.18
C SER A 42 3.49 -14.21 28.83
N TYR A 43 4.80 -14.25 28.69
CA TYR A 43 5.47 -14.02 27.39
C TYR A 43 5.06 -15.03 26.32
N ARG A 44 4.88 -16.30 26.66
CA ARG A 44 4.44 -17.33 25.70
C ARG A 44 3.02 -17.13 25.18
N ARG A 45 2.19 -16.32 25.84
CA ARG A 45 0.86 -15.94 25.32
C ARG A 45 0.93 -14.87 24.23
N PHE A 46 1.96 -14.02 24.25
CA PHE A 46 2.18 -12.97 23.25
C PHE A 46 3.09 -13.42 22.11
N VAL A 47 4.03 -14.28 22.42
CA VAL A 47 4.86 -14.99 21.44
C VAL A 47 4.18 -16.34 21.20
N SER A 48 3.12 -16.37 20.40
CA SER A 48 2.74 -17.61 19.77
C SER A 48 3.95 -18.05 18.96
N ALA A 49 4.59 -19.15 19.35
CA ALA A 49 5.56 -19.79 18.50
C ALA A 49 4.82 -20.11 17.21
N ASP A 50 5.00 -19.27 16.19
CA ASP A 50 4.49 -19.55 14.87
C ASP A 50 5.20 -20.81 14.40
N ASN A 51 4.53 -21.95 14.61
CA ASN A 51 4.97 -23.20 14.04
C ASN A 51 4.85 -23.04 12.52
N TYR A 52 5.96 -22.65 11.89
CA TYR A 52 6.13 -22.63 10.43
C TYR A 52 6.12 -24.08 9.92
N SER A 53 4.98 -24.73 10.03
CA SER A 53 4.80 -26.09 9.53
C SER A 53 4.35 -26.00 8.07
N ILE A 54 5.03 -26.73 7.20
CA ILE A 54 4.65 -26.90 5.78
C ILE A 54 3.19 -27.36 5.66
N LYS A 55 2.69 -28.10 6.67
CA LYS A 55 1.29 -28.51 6.73
C LYS A 55 0.32 -27.33 6.79
N ARG A 56 0.64 -26.24 7.52
CA ARG A 56 -0.18 -25.02 7.54
C ARG A 56 -0.19 -24.33 6.18
N LEU A 57 0.92 -24.37 5.44
CA LEU A 57 0.98 -23.87 4.09
C LEU A 57 0.02 -24.66 3.18
N ALA A 58 0.01 -25.99 3.30
CA ALA A 58 -0.90 -26.85 2.56
C ALA A 58 -2.39 -26.58 2.90
N ASP A 59 -2.71 -26.30 4.16
CA ASP A 59 -4.07 -25.98 4.62
C ASP A 59 -4.58 -24.64 4.01
N HIS A 60 -3.65 -23.73 3.64
CA HIS A 60 -4.00 -22.47 2.96
C HIS A 60 -4.15 -22.60 1.43
N PHE A 61 -3.77 -23.73 0.84
CA PHE A 61 -4.00 -24.05 -0.60
C PHE A 61 -5.47 -24.46 -0.86
N SER A 62 -6.39 -23.65 -0.42
CA SER A 62 -7.83 -23.83 -0.63
C SER A 62 -8.43 -22.57 -1.22
N PHE A 63 -9.36 -22.71 -2.16
CA PHE A 63 -10.15 -21.61 -2.70
C PHE A 63 -11.00 -20.87 -1.64
N GLN A 64 -11.18 -21.46 -0.47
CA GLN A 64 -11.84 -20.80 0.67
C GLN A 64 -10.90 -19.78 1.35
N SER A 65 -9.58 -19.96 1.23
CA SER A 65 -8.58 -19.04 1.78
C SER A 65 -8.56 -17.72 1.01
N SER A 66 -8.72 -16.60 1.70
CA SER A 66 -8.58 -15.26 1.10
C SER A 66 -7.15 -14.99 0.59
N PHE A 67 -6.15 -15.56 1.27
CA PHE A 67 -4.74 -15.44 0.87
C PHE A 67 -4.47 -16.19 -0.44
N PHE A 68 -4.98 -17.41 -0.59
CA PHE A 68 -4.81 -18.18 -1.83
C PHE A 68 -5.48 -17.49 -3.02
N ARG A 69 -6.73 -17.03 -2.85
CA ARG A 69 -7.44 -16.28 -3.90
C ARG A 69 -6.71 -15.01 -4.30
N HIS A 70 -6.11 -14.30 -3.34
CA HIS A 70 -5.32 -13.11 -3.64
C HIS A 70 -4.03 -13.47 -4.39
N ALA A 71 -3.29 -14.47 -3.94
CA ALA A 71 -2.06 -14.94 -4.59
C ALA A 71 -2.33 -15.41 -6.03
N LEU A 72 -3.40 -16.19 -6.23
CA LEU A 72 -3.79 -16.67 -7.55
C LEU A 72 -4.18 -15.51 -8.49
N ARG A 73 -4.95 -14.55 -7.98
CA ARG A 73 -5.32 -13.32 -8.71
C ARG A 73 -4.08 -12.55 -9.12
N LEU A 74 -3.16 -12.33 -8.17
CA LEU A 74 -1.90 -11.63 -8.43
C LEU A 74 -1.08 -12.33 -9.51
N ALA A 75 -0.94 -13.66 -9.43
CA ALA A 75 -0.22 -14.45 -10.43
C ALA A 75 -0.84 -14.32 -11.82
N ILE A 76 -2.16 -14.48 -11.94
CA ILE A 76 -2.88 -14.35 -13.22
C ILE A 76 -2.69 -12.96 -13.81
N VAL A 77 -2.87 -11.90 -13.00
CA VAL A 77 -2.75 -10.51 -13.48
C VAL A 77 -1.32 -10.19 -13.89
N THR A 78 -0.33 -10.73 -13.18
CA THR A 78 1.09 -10.56 -13.52
C THR A 78 1.39 -11.18 -14.88
N VAL A 79 0.93 -12.40 -15.14
CA VAL A 79 1.10 -13.07 -16.44
C VAL A 79 0.39 -12.30 -17.56
N ILE A 80 -0.86 -11.90 -17.35
CA ILE A 80 -1.62 -11.11 -18.34
C ILE A 80 -0.92 -9.76 -18.58
N GLY A 81 -0.45 -9.09 -17.54
CA GLY A 81 0.28 -7.82 -17.64
C GLY A 81 1.56 -7.95 -18.46
N TYR A 82 2.29 -9.05 -18.28
CA TYR A 82 3.48 -9.35 -19.07
C TYR A 82 3.12 -9.56 -20.55
N LEU A 83 2.13 -10.40 -20.84
CA LEU A 83 1.69 -10.69 -22.21
C LEU A 83 1.18 -9.44 -22.93
N ILE A 84 0.44 -8.57 -22.24
CA ILE A 84 -0.01 -7.29 -22.78
C ILE A 84 1.19 -6.39 -23.07
N GLY A 85 2.13 -6.26 -22.13
CA GLY A 85 3.34 -5.46 -22.31
C GLY A 85 4.18 -5.92 -23.51
N ASP A 86 4.32 -7.24 -23.69
CA ASP A 86 5.02 -7.85 -24.83
C ASP A 86 4.27 -7.65 -26.15
N ALA A 87 2.96 -7.88 -26.17
CA ALA A 87 2.13 -7.73 -27.37
C ALA A 87 2.08 -6.27 -27.89
N PHE A 88 2.03 -5.30 -26.98
CA PHE A 88 2.08 -3.88 -27.32
C PHE A 88 3.51 -3.34 -27.49
N LYS A 89 4.52 -4.20 -27.40
CA LYS A 89 5.96 -3.83 -27.49
C LYS A 89 6.32 -2.67 -26.57
N VAL A 90 5.78 -2.69 -25.36
CA VAL A 90 6.13 -1.70 -24.33
C VAL A 90 7.61 -1.86 -24.01
N GLN A 91 8.35 -0.76 -23.98
CA GLN A 91 9.82 -0.78 -23.82
C GLN A 91 10.30 -1.56 -22.58
N ASN A 92 9.52 -1.51 -21.49
CA ASN A 92 9.87 -2.15 -20.24
C ASN A 92 8.66 -2.83 -19.59
N PRO A 93 8.21 -4.01 -20.04
CA PRO A 93 7.03 -4.69 -19.50
C PRO A 93 7.10 -4.94 -17.98
N HIS A 94 8.30 -5.07 -17.45
CA HIS A 94 8.54 -5.30 -16.01
C HIS A 94 7.95 -4.20 -15.12
N TRP A 95 7.83 -2.97 -15.61
CA TRP A 95 7.24 -1.88 -14.84
C TRP A 95 5.73 -2.05 -14.63
N ILE A 96 5.04 -2.65 -15.57
CA ILE A 96 3.63 -3.04 -15.41
C ILE A 96 3.53 -4.03 -14.27
N LEU A 97 4.40 -5.04 -14.21
CA LEU A 97 4.42 -6.07 -13.18
C LEU A 97 4.67 -5.48 -11.80
N PHE A 98 5.70 -4.63 -11.65
CA PHE A 98 5.98 -3.94 -10.39
C PHE A 98 4.81 -3.08 -9.93
N THR A 99 4.16 -2.37 -10.86
CA THR A 99 3.01 -1.52 -10.53
C THR A 99 1.82 -2.37 -10.09
N VAL A 100 1.52 -3.48 -10.77
CA VAL A 100 0.49 -4.44 -10.37
C VAL A 100 0.76 -4.96 -8.96
N TYR A 101 1.98 -5.40 -8.68
CA TYR A 101 2.37 -5.92 -7.37
C TYR A 101 2.19 -4.90 -6.24
N VAL A 102 2.56 -3.64 -6.48
CA VAL A 102 2.45 -2.56 -5.49
C VAL A 102 0.99 -2.17 -5.23
N ILE A 103 0.16 -2.19 -6.27
CA ILE A 103 -1.25 -1.76 -6.23
C ILE A 103 -2.15 -2.83 -5.63
N MET A 104 -2.00 -4.10 -6.07
CA MET A 104 -2.92 -5.16 -5.69
C MET A 104 -2.87 -5.48 -4.19
N ARG A 105 -4.05 -5.50 -3.58
CA ARG A 105 -4.28 -5.86 -2.18
C ARG A 105 -5.38 -6.91 -2.08
N PRO A 106 -5.48 -7.63 -0.96
CA PRO A 106 -6.50 -8.68 -0.79
C PRO A 106 -7.94 -8.17 -0.93
N GLY A 107 -8.22 -6.90 -0.52
CA GLY A 107 -9.54 -6.27 -0.59
C GLY A 107 -9.75 -5.41 -1.84
N TYR A 108 -11.00 -5.38 -2.35
CA TYR A 108 -11.36 -4.55 -3.51
C TYR A 108 -11.18 -3.05 -3.22
N GLY A 109 -11.70 -2.56 -2.10
CA GLY A 109 -11.62 -1.15 -1.74
C GLY A 109 -10.19 -0.65 -1.56
N LEU A 110 -9.33 -1.45 -0.92
CA LEU A 110 -7.92 -1.15 -0.74
C LEU A 110 -7.17 -1.12 -2.07
N THR A 111 -7.45 -2.07 -2.98
CA THR A 111 -6.83 -2.07 -4.31
C THR A 111 -7.26 -0.86 -5.11
N LEU A 112 -8.55 -0.52 -5.13
CA LEU A 112 -9.06 0.65 -5.86
C LEU A 112 -8.45 1.97 -5.35
N LYS A 113 -8.37 2.14 -4.03
CA LYS A 113 -7.73 3.30 -3.41
C LYS A 113 -6.25 3.38 -3.82
N ARG A 114 -5.49 2.29 -3.63
CA ARG A 114 -4.07 2.24 -4.01
C ARG A 114 -3.83 2.46 -5.49
N SER A 115 -4.72 1.95 -6.34
CA SER A 115 -4.66 2.16 -7.79
C SER A 115 -4.82 3.64 -8.15
N LYS A 116 -5.82 4.33 -7.56
CA LYS A 116 -6.03 5.77 -7.75
C LYS A 116 -4.86 6.58 -7.24
N ASP A 117 -4.40 6.32 -6.03
CA ASP A 117 -3.27 7.00 -5.41
C ASP A 117 -2.00 6.85 -6.26
N ARG A 118 -1.75 5.65 -6.80
CA ARG A 118 -0.61 5.39 -7.67
C ARG A 118 -0.73 6.11 -9.01
N ALA A 119 -1.90 6.07 -9.64
CA ALA A 119 -2.13 6.75 -10.92
C ALA A 119 -1.95 8.26 -10.79
N LEU A 120 -2.60 8.87 -9.80
CA LEU A 120 -2.47 10.31 -9.53
C LEU A 120 -1.03 10.69 -9.16
N GLY A 121 -0.39 9.91 -8.28
CA GLY A 121 1.00 10.15 -7.89
C GLY A 121 1.96 10.03 -9.08
N THR A 122 1.73 9.08 -9.98
CA THR A 122 2.54 8.93 -11.20
C THR A 122 2.34 10.10 -12.15
N LEU A 123 1.10 10.56 -12.37
CA LEU A 123 0.82 11.70 -13.25
C LEU A 123 1.48 12.98 -12.73
N ILE A 124 1.33 13.27 -11.43
CA ILE A 124 1.90 14.45 -10.80
C ILE A 124 3.43 14.35 -10.78
N GLY A 125 3.99 13.22 -10.34
CA GLY A 125 5.45 13.00 -10.28
C GLY A 125 6.11 13.04 -11.66
N ALA A 126 5.46 12.45 -12.67
CA ALA A 126 5.89 12.54 -14.06
C ALA A 126 5.83 13.97 -14.59
N GLY A 127 4.80 14.75 -14.24
CA GLY A 127 4.69 16.16 -14.58
C GLY A 127 5.83 17.00 -13.99
N PHE A 128 6.18 16.78 -12.73
CA PHE A 128 7.34 17.44 -12.10
C PHE A 128 8.66 17.03 -12.75
N ALA A 129 8.84 15.75 -13.04
CA ALA A 129 10.05 15.28 -13.72
C ALA A 129 10.16 15.89 -15.13
N PHE A 130 9.06 15.90 -15.89
CA PHE A 130 8.99 16.52 -17.20
C PHE A 130 9.34 18.00 -17.14
N ALA A 131 8.72 18.76 -16.23
CA ALA A 131 8.99 20.18 -16.05
C ALA A 131 10.48 20.43 -15.72
N LEU A 132 11.06 19.63 -14.83
CA LEU A 132 12.47 19.77 -14.48
C LEU A 132 13.41 19.51 -15.69
N VAL A 133 13.14 18.40 -16.41
CA VAL A 133 13.92 18.06 -17.62
C VAL A 133 13.78 19.15 -18.67
N TYR A 134 12.55 19.61 -18.93
CA TYR A 134 12.27 20.67 -19.89
C TYR A 134 12.97 21.99 -19.54
N ILE A 135 12.89 22.41 -18.29
CA ILE A 135 13.55 23.63 -17.82
C ILE A 135 15.07 23.54 -17.98
N CYS A 136 15.67 22.43 -17.54
CA CYS A 136 17.12 22.27 -17.60
C CYS A 136 17.65 22.22 -19.03
N GLN A 137 16.98 21.49 -19.92
CA GLN A 137 17.47 21.26 -21.28
C GLN A 137 17.06 22.36 -22.27
N PHE A 138 15.81 22.84 -22.22
CA PHE A 138 15.26 23.72 -23.26
C PHE A 138 15.14 25.19 -22.84
N VAL A 139 14.99 25.48 -21.55
CA VAL A 139 14.87 26.88 -21.08
C VAL A 139 16.23 27.43 -20.67
N LEU A 140 16.98 26.66 -19.86
CA LEU A 140 18.28 27.09 -19.33
C LEU A 140 19.45 26.67 -20.21
N HIS A 141 19.23 25.80 -21.20
CA HIS A 141 20.27 25.27 -22.10
C HIS A 141 21.53 24.83 -21.34
N LEU A 142 21.32 24.15 -20.18
CA LEU A 142 22.41 23.73 -19.31
C LEU A 142 23.27 22.65 -19.99
N ASP A 143 24.57 22.73 -19.77
CA ASP A 143 25.50 21.68 -20.19
C ASP A 143 25.15 20.34 -19.55
N HIS A 144 25.43 19.25 -20.29
CA HIS A 144 25.14 17.88 -19.88
C HIS A 144 25.66 17.55 -18.46
N GLU A 145 26.82 18.06 -18.11
CA GLU A 145 27.38 17.83 -16.77
C GLU A 145 26.60 18.56 -15.67
N ILE A 146 26.11 19.77 -15.94
CA ILE A 146 25.38 20.56 -14.92
C ILE A 146 24.03 19.94 -14.60
N TYR A 147 23.24 19.57 -15.60
CA TYR A 147 21.91 19.01 -15.32
C TYR A 147 21.98 17.61 -14.68
N LYS A 148 23.04 16.84 -14.91
CA LYS A 148 23.27 15.57 -14.17
C LYS A 148 23.37 15.80 -12.67
N TYR A 149 24.10 16.83 -12.22
CA TYR A 149 24.18 17.17 -10.80
C TYR A 149 22.83 17.58 -10.24
N ILE A 150 22.03 18.34 -10.97
CA ILE A 150 20.69 18.76 -10.58
C ILE A 150 19.78 17.53 -10.44
N TYR A 151 19.77 16.63 -11.42
CA TYR A 151 19.00 15.39 -11.34
C TYR A 151 19.46 14.50 -10.18
N GLY A 152 20.78 14.33 -10.01
CA GLY A 152 21.34 13.56 -8.91
C GLY A 152 20.94 14.09 -7.54
N LEU A 153 20.99 15.41 -7.34
CA LEU A 153 20.55 16.05 -6.10
C LEU A 153 19.04 15.85 -5.87
N THR A 154 18.23 16.03 -6.91
CA THR A 154 16.79 15.83 -6.83
C THR A 154 16.42 14.37 -6.51
N ILE A 155 17.14 13.40 -7.10
CA ILE A 155 17.01 11.97 -6.79
C ILE A 155 17.33 11.71 -5.32
N LEU A 156 18.47 12.24 -4.84
CA LEU A 156 18.92 12.05 -3.46
C LEU A 156 17.91 12.60 -2.45
N MET A 157 17.28 13.73 -2.76
CA MET A 157 16.25 14.32 -1.90
C MET A 157 14.92 13.61 -2.01
N SER A 158 14.47 13.22 -3.21
CA SER A 158 13.15 12.60 -3.41
C SER A 158 13.06 11.17 -2.87
N MET A 159 14.16 10.41 -2.87
CA MET A 159 14.18 9.01 -2.42
C MET A 159 13.78 8.83 -0.95
N PRO A 160 14.36 9.55 0.04
CA PRO A 160 13.95 9.42 1.44
C PRO A 160 12.49 9.79 1.67
N PHE A 161 11.98 10.84 1.02
CA PHE A 161 10.56 11.22 1.12
C PHE A 161 9.65 10.16 0.50
N GLY A 162 10.04 9.59 -0.64
CA GLY A 162 9.29 8.52 -1.28
C GLY A 162 9.13 7.28 -0.38
N TYR A 163 10.21 6.84 0.24
CA TYR A 163 10.17 5.67 1.13
C TYR A 163 9.58 5.99 2.51
N GLY A 164 9.87 7.14 3.09
CA GLY A 164 9.35 7.56 4.39
C GLY A 164 7.83 7.69 4.41
N LEU A 165 7.24 8.23 3.35
CA LEU A 165 5.79 8.42 3.23
C LEU A 165 5.02 7.18 2.76
N LEU A 166 5.70 6.07 2.46
CA LEU A 166 5.07 4.88 1.87
C LEU A 166 3.95 4.28 2.72
N GLN A 167 4.07 4.37 4.05
CA GLN A 167 3.08 3.85 4.99
C GLN A 167 2.05 4.88 5.40
N GLU A 168 2.43 6.14 5.54
CA GLU A 168 1.57 7.21 6.02
C GLU A 168 0.68 7.77 4.90
N ASN A 169 1.29 8.14 3.78
CA ASN A 169 0.60 8.74 2.64
C ASN A 169 1.11 8.19 1.31
N PHE A 170 0.47 7.11 0.86
CA PHE A 170 0.88 6.41 -0.35
C PHE A 170 0.81 7.28 -1.62
N SER A 171 -0.13 8.23 -1.70
CA SER A 171 -0.26 9.15 -2.85
C SER A 171 0.96 10.06 -2.96
N MET A 172 1.37 10.69 -1.85
CA MET A 172 2.58 11.52 -1.80
C MET A 172 3.85 10.70 -2.07
N SER A 173 3.96 9.53 -1.46
CA SER A 173 5.06 8.59 -1.74
C SER A 173 5.18 8.27 -3.24
N ALA A 174 4.05 8.02 -3.91
CA ALA A 174 4.02 7.71 -5.34
C ALA A 174 4.54 8.86 -6.20
N ILE A 175 4.31 10.13 -5.81
CA ILE A 175 4.86 11.32 -6.50
C ILE A 175 6.40 11.29 -6.44
N PHE A 176 6.95 11.20 -5.23
CA PHE A 176 8.41 11.22 -5.04
C PHE A 176 9.11 10.01 -5.66
N LEU A 177 8.52 8.81 -5.54
CA LEU A 177 9.06 7.61 -6.18
C LEU A 177 9.04 7.70 -7.70
N THR A 178 7.99 8.29 -8.28
CA THR A 178 7.93 8.48 -9.74
C THR A 178 8.96 9.51 -10.21
N LEU A 179 9.06 10.63 -9.50
CA LEU A 179 10.05 11.68 -9.77
C LEU A 179 11.48 11.09 -9.75
N TYR A 180 11.81 10.39 -8.66
CA TYR A 180 13.11 9.71 -8.51
C TYR A 180 13.39 8.75 -9.66
N ILE A 181 12.46 7.86 -10.00
CA ILE A 181 12.66 6.83 -11.02
C ILE A 181 12.84 7.47 -12.41
N VAL A 182 12.00 8.44 -12.77
CA VAL A 182 12.08 9.10 -14.08
C VAL A 182 13.40 9.84 -14.23
N LEU A 183 13.83 10.59 -13.21
CA LEU A 183 15.12 11.30 -13.26
C LEU A 183 16.30 10.34 -13.26
N ALA A 184 16.24 9.21 -12.53
CA ALA A 184 17.28 8.20 -12.57
C ALA A 184 17.45 7.62 -13.99
N TYR A 185 16.35 7.33 -14.68
CA TYR A 185 16.40 6.91 -16.08
C TYR A 185 16.93 8.02 -17.00
N ALA A 186 16.55 9.27 -16.76
CA ALA A 186 17.01 10.42 -17.54
C ALA A 186 18.52 10.64 -17.47
N LEU A 187 19.19 10.10 -16.44
CA LEU A 187 20.66 10.13 -16.36
C LEU A 187 21.33 9.17 -17.33
N PHE A 188 20.69 8.05 -17.68
CA PHE A 188 21.27 6.97 -18.47
C PHE A 188 20.74 6.92 -19.91
N VAL A 189 19.54 7.44 -20.15
CA VAL A 189 18.87 7.40 -21.45
C VAL A 189 18.84 8.81 -22.04
N PRO A 190 19.36 9.01 -23.26
CA PRO A 190 19.39 10.34 -23.91
C PRO A 190 17.99 10.94 -24.12
N ASP A 191 16.98 10.10 -24.38
CA ASP A 191 15.59 10.51 -24.57
C ASP A 191 14.78 10.38 -23.26
N ALA A 192 15.03 11.31 -22.34
CA ALA A 192 14.32 11.37 -21.07
C ALA A 192 12.79 11.56 -21.23
N MET A 193 12.36 12.17 -22.33
CA MET A 193 10.97 12.48 -22.60
C MET A 193 10.13 11.23 -22.87
N SER A 194 10.68 10.26 -23.58
CA SER A 194 10.03 8.96 -23.85
C SER A 194 9.84 8.17 -22.56
N VAL A 195 10.77 8.27 -21.62
CA VAL A 195 10.68 7.57 -20.32
C VAL A 195 9.48 8.04 -19.51
N VAL A 196 9.18 9.35 -19.51
CA VAL A 196 7.99 9.91 -18.84
C VAL A 196 6.71 9.31 -19.43
N GLN A 197 6.62 9.28 -20.77
CA GLN A 197 5.42 8.76 -21.47
C GLN A 197 5.20 7.28 -21.16
N TYR A 198 6.23 6.45 -21.25
CA TYR A 198 6.14 5.02 -20.94
C TYR A 198 5.72 4.79 -19.50
N ARG A 199 6.21 5.58 -18.56
CA ARG A 199 5.85 5.46 -17.15
C ARG A 199 4.38 5.71 -16.87
N VAL A 200 3.79 6.69 -17.53
CA VAL A 200 2.36 6.98 -17.46
C VAL A 200 1.54 5.84 -18.05
N VAL A 201 1.91 5.37 -19.26
CA VAL A 201 1.22 4.27 -19.95
C VAL A 201 1.26 2.98 -19.13
N ASP A 202 2.44 2.57 -18.62
CA ASP A 202 2.61 1.38 -17.79
C ASP A 202 1.71 1.42 -16.55
N THR A 203 1.64 2.60 -15.90
CA THR A 203 0.81 2.77 -14.71
C THR A 203 -0.67 2.69 -15.03
N LEU A 204 -1.11 3.25 -16.16
CA LEU A 204 -2.51 3.17 -16.59
C LEU A 204 -2.92 1.74 -16.96
N ILE A 205 -2.05 0.99 -17.65
CA ILE A 205 -2.28 -0.44 -17.94
C ILE A 205 -2.38 -1.22 -16.65
N ALA A 206 -1.42 -1.04 -15.73
CA ALA A 206 -1.43 -1.73 -14.44
C ALA A 206 -2.66 -1.36 -13.58
N PHE A 207 -3.11 -0.09 -13.61
CA PHE A 207 -4.35 0.36 -12.99
C PHE A 207 -5.55 -0.39 -13.53
N ALA A 208 -5.73 -0.38 -14.86
CA ALA A 208 -6.86 -1.02 -15.51
C ALA A 208 -6.89 -2.53 -15.23
N LEU A 209 -5.74 -3.21 -15.34
CA LEU A 209 -5.61 -4.64 -15.06
C LEU A 209 -5.93 -4.96 -13.60
N SER A 210 -5.36 -4.21 -12.64
CA SER A 210 -5.54 -4.48 -11.22
C SER A 210 -6.99 -4.28 -10.77
N VAL A 211 -7.66 -3.23 -11.27
CA VAL A 211 -9.06 -2.94 -10.94
C VAL A 211 -9.98 -3.98 -11.59
N SER A 212 -9.80 -4.27 -12.89
CA SER A 212 -10.61 -5.25 -13.62
C SER A 212 -10.47 -6.65 -13.01
N ALA A 213 -9.25 -7.07 -12.72
CA ALA A 213 -9.00 -8.37 -12.10
C ALA A 213 -9.59 -8.50 -10.71
N ASN A 214 -9.53 -7.44 -9.91
CA ASN A 214 -10.09 -7.46 -8.56
C ASN A 214 -11.63 -7.47 -8.57
N TYR A 215 -12.25 -6.99 -9.65
CA TYR A 215 -13.68 -7.08 -9.88
C TYR A 215 -14.12 -8.44 -10.44
N LEU A 216 -13.36 -8.97 -11.42
CA LEU A 216 -13.72 -10.19 -12.17
C LEU A 216 -13.21 -11.47 -11.51
N LEU A 217 -11.99 -11.46 -10.94
CA LEU A 217 -11.34 -12.64 -10.39
C LEU A 217 -11.54 -12.71 -8.88
N PHE A 218 -12.47 -13.57 -8.45
CA PHE A 218 -12.71 -13.86 -7.02
C PHE A 218 -12.93 -12.60 -6.17
N PRO A 219 -13.98 -11.79 -6.41
CA PRO A 219 -14.20 -10.55 -5.69
C PRO A 219 -14.32 -10.81 -4.19
N SER A 220 -13.43 -10.25 -3.42
CA SER A 220 -13.49 -10.24 -1.96
C SER A 220 -14.22 -8.97 -1.52
N TRP A 221 -15.56 -9.06 -1.46
CA TRP A 221 -16.39 -7.96 -0.97
C TRP A 221 -16.22 -7.85 0.55
N GLU A 222 -15.64 -6.79 1.03
CA GLU A 222 -15.44 -6.52 2.45
C GLU A 222 -16.76 -6.44 3.22
N HIS A 223 -17.85 -6.03 2.56
CA HIS A 223 -19.19 -5.95 3.17
C HIS A 223 -19.69 -7.23 3.83
N LYS A 224 -19.28 -8.40 3.35
CA LYS A 224 -19.75 -9.67 3.93
C LYS A 224 -19.10 -10.01 5.27
N ASN A 225 -17.97 -9.40 5.60
CA ASN A 225 -17.19 -9.69 6.81
C ASN A 225 -17.45 -8.69 7.95
N TYR A 226 -18.06 -7.51 7.67
CA TYR A 226 -18.32 -6.51 8.71
C TYR A 226 -19.20 -7.02 9.83
N ASN A 227 -20.30 -7.70 9.50
CA ASN A 227 -21.21 -8.23 10.51
C ASN A 227 -20.55 -9.28 11.42
N LEU A 228 -19.65 -10.10 10.87
CA LEU A 228 -18.90 -11.10 11.63
C LEU A 228 -17.83 -10.48 12.55
N LEU A 229 -17.19 -9.42 12.09
CA LEU A 229 -16.17 -8.68 12.87
C LEU A 229 -16.84 -7.89 14.01
N ILE A 230 -17.98 -7.24 13.75
CA ILE A 230 -18.75 -6.53 14.76
C ILE A 230 -19.23 -7.50 15.85
N VAL A 231 -19.77 -8.67 15.46
CA VAL A 231 -20.21 -9.69 16.42
C VAL A 231 -19.03 -10.26 17.23
N LYS A 232 -17.84 -10.41 16.63
CA LYS A 232 -16.64 -10.84 17.36
C LYS A 232 -16.06 -9.77 18.29
N SER A 233 -16.21 -8.49 17.97
CA SER A 233 -15.74 -7.39 18.83
C SER A 233 -16.68 -7.09 19.99
N LEU A 234 -17.94 -7.57 19.93
CA LEU A 234 -18.95 -7.42 20.98
C LEU A 234 -19.02 -8.61 21.94
N ARG A 235 -18.25 -9.66 21.69
CA ARG A 235 -18.05 -10.81 22.58
C ARG A 235 -16.75 -10.70 23.35
#